data_ad5bf6194f12d4511393c03f02d1a292
#
_entry.id   ad5bf6194f12d4511393c03f02d1a292
#
_cell.length_a   1.000
_cell.length_b   1.000
_cell.length_c   1.000
_cell.angle_alpha   90.00
_cell.angle_beta   90.00
_cell.angle_gamma   90.00
#
_symmetry.space_group_name_H-M   'P 1'
#
loop_
_entity.id
_entity.type
_entity.pdbx_description
1 polymer ?
#
loop_
_entity_poly.entity_id
_entity_poly.type
_entity_poly.pdbx_seq_one_letter_code
_entity_poly.pdbx_strand_id
1 'polypeptide(L)'
;IVQEYMDKVAAVTGRPMHLFDYVGAPDATDIIVSMGSSCETIEETIEYLNAKRGTKYGLIKVRLYRPFSVEAIKALVPATARRVAVLDRTKEPGAIGEPLFLDVKVALEGMGLNIIGGRYGLSSKEFTPSMVLAIYKHLEKGGFHGFTVGIDDDVTNLSLKIEEEITTEPEGTTNCMFWGLGGDGTVGANKSSIKIIGDNTDKYAQAYFSYDSKKSYGVTVSHLRFGDKPIKSTYLITSPDFVSCSSASYIGRYDLLKGIKEGGTFLLNSHYSNDEVFSKLTRDMQETIINKKIKFYNINAEAIIKSQPGLRGKGANTVMMVAYFKVSGIVPFDKAYVGMQEMTKKTFKKKGDEVVNMNLK
;
A
#
# COMPACT_ATOMS: atom_id res chain seq x y z
N ILE A 1 9.08 -24.74 22.79
CA ILE A 1 10.30 -23.94 22.51
C ILE A 1 9.93 -22.65 21.75
N VAL A 2 9.34 -22.69 20.54
CA VAL A 2 9.11 -21.45 19.74
C VAL A 2 8.18 -20.50 20.49
N GLN A 3 7.03 -20.96 20.99
CA GLN A 3 6.12 -20.11 21.77
C GLN A 3 6.81 -19.52 23.02
N GLU A 4 7.61 -20.30 23.71
CA GLU A 4 8.36 -19.81 24.87
C GLU A 4 9.30 -18.63 24.54
N TYR A 5 9.95 -18.67 23.37
CA TYR A 5 10.78 -17.55 22.91
C TYR A 5 9.95 -16.37 22.42
N MET A 6 8.80 -16.60 21.78
CA MET A 6 7.85 -15.56 21.45
C MET A 6 7.36 -14.83 22.72
N ASP A 7 7.07 -15.56 23.79
CA ASP A 7 6.67 -15.00 25.08
C ASP A 7 7.79 -14.15 25.72
N LYS A 8 9.04 -14.61 25.65
CA LYS A 8 10.20 -13.83 26.10
C LYS A 8 10.39 -12.53 25.31
N VAL A 9 10.22 -12.59 23.99
CA VAL A 9 10.26 -11.40 23.12
C VAL A 9 9.10 -10.46 23.45
N ALA A 10 7.90 -11.00 23.65
CA ALA A 10 6.73 -10.23 24.04
C ALA A 10 6.93 -9.48 25.36
N ALA A 11 7.57 -10.13 26.36
CA ALA A 11 7.88 -9.51 27.65
C ALA A 11 8.83 -8.30 27.52
N VAL A 12 9.73 -8.31 26.54
CA VAL A 12 10.68 -7.20 26.28
C VAL A 12 10.05 -6.10 25.43
N THR A 13 9.27 -6.47 24.42
CA THR A 13 8.76 -5.53 23.40
C THR A 13 7.35 -5.01 23.69
N GLY A 14 6.63 -5.64 24.61
CA GLY A 14 5.20 -5.38 24.85
C GLY A 14 4.29 -5.87 23.72
N ARG A 15 4.81 -6.66 22.78
CA ARG A 15 4.06 -7.14 21.60
C ARG A 15 3.85 -8.65 21.69
N PRO A 16 2.66 -9.12 22.14
CA PRO A 16 2.36 -10.54 22.17
C PRO A 16 2.34 -11.13 20.76
N MET A 17 2.95 -12.29 20.62
CA MET A 17 2.96 -13.07 19.37
C MET A 17 2.76 -14.54 19.72
N HIS A 18 1.95 -15.24 18.92
CA HIS A 18 1.70 -16.67 19.09
C HIS A 18 2.01 -17.41 17.80
N LEU A 19 2.01 -18.74 17.85
CA LEU A 19 2.19 -19.58 16.65
C LEU A 19 1.16 -19.25 15.57
N PHE A 20 -0.07 -18.96 16.02
CA PHE A 20 -1.18 -18.45 15.26
C PHE A 20 -1.86 -17.34 16.06
N ASP A 21 -2.40 -16.32 15.40
CA ASP A 21 -3.23 -15.31 16.04
C ASP A 21 -4.62 -15.29 15.41
N TYR A 22 -5.63 -15.05 16.21
CA TYR A 22 -7.01 -14.81 15.74
C TYR A 22 -7.35 -13.34 15.82
N VAL A 23 -7.99 -12.83 14.76
CA VAL A 23 -8.53 -11.48 14.67
C VAL A 23 -9.93 -11.51 14.09
N GLY A 24 -10.81 -10.66 14.57
CA GLY A 24 -12.17 -10.49 14.04
C GLY A 24 -13.26 -10.77 15.06
N ALA A 25 -14.46 -11.10 14.58
CA ALA A 25 -15.61 -11.35 15.45
C ALA A 25 -15.40 -12.63 16.27
N PRO A 26 -15.63 -12.61 17.61
CA PRO A 26 -15.45 -13.80 18.44
C PRO A 26 -16.45 -14.91 18.11
N ASP A 27 -17.55 -14.56 17.46
CA ASP A 27 -18.61 -15.46 16.97
C ASP A 27 -18.63 -15.56 15.43
N ALA A 28 -17.45 -15.47 14.80
CA ALA A 28 -17.35 -15.55 13.34
C ALA A 28 -17.87 -16.88 12.79
N THR A 29 -18.62 -16.81 11.70
CA THR A 29 -19.09 -17.96 10.93
C THR A 29 -18.20 -18.27 9.75
N ASP A 30 -17.51 -17.25 9.23
CA ASP A 30 -16.66 -17.29 8.06
C ASP A 30 -15.25 -16.83 8.42
N ILE A 31 -14.27 -17.66 8.13
CA ILE A 31 -12.87 -17.42 8.53
C ILE A 31 -11.98 -17.52 7.31
N ILE A 32 -11.03 -16.60 7.21
CA ILE A 32 -9.87 -16.75 6.32
C ILE A 32 -8.67 -17.21 7.16
N VAL A 33 -7.90 -18.16 6.63
CA VAL A 33 -6.59 -18.55 7.14
C VAL A 33 -5.54 -18.10 6.12
N SER A 34 -4.56 -17.32 6.55
CA SER A 34 -3.52 -16.82 5.66
C SER A 34 -2.21 -16.59 6.43
N MET A 35 -1.12 -16.32 5.70
CA MET A 35 0.17 -15.98 6.27
C MET A 35 0.85 -14.83 5.50
N GLY A 36 1.75 -14.12 6.18
CA GLY A 36 2.50 -13.01 5.59
C GLY A 36 1.68 -11.72 5.49
N SER A 37 2.05 -10.87 4.53
CA SER A 37 1.50 -9.50 4.40
C SER A 37 0.01 -9.46 4.07
N SER A 38 -0.55 -10.48 3.45
CA SER A 38 -2.00 -10.58 3.21
C SER A 38 -2.83 -10.51 4.50
N CYS A 39 -2.26 -10.98 5.62
CA CYS A 39 -2.94 -10.92 6.91
C CYS A 39 -3.26 -9.50 7.34
N GLU A 40 -2.41 -8.53 7.02
CA GLU A 40 -2.64 -7.12 7.36
C GLU A 40 -3.79 -6.53 6.52
N THR A 41 -3.81 -6.80 5.20
CA THR A 41 -4.93 -6.39 4.34
C THR A 41 -6.26 -7.03 4.78
N ILE A 42 -6.25 -8.34 5.13
CA ILE A 42 -7.45 -9.03 5.58
C ILE A 42 -7.93 -8.46 6.93
N GLU A 43 -7.02 -8.25 7.88
CA GLU A 43 -7.36 -7.68 9.19
C GLU A 43 -7.99 -6.30 9.04
N GLU A 44 -7.38 -5.37 8.30
CA GLU A 44 -7.94 -4.05 8.04
C GLU A 44 -9.33 -4.15 7.42
N THR A 45 -9.50 -5.07 6.46
CA THR A 45 -10.78 -5.26 5.78
C THR A 45 -11.87 -5.78 6.71
N ILE A 46 -11.57 -6.79 7.54
CA ILE A 46 -12.58 -7.35 8.46
C ILE A 46 -12.90 -6.38 9.61
N GLU A 47 -11.93 -5.61 10.09
CA GLU A 47 -12.18 -4.54 11.06
C GLU A 47 -13.19 -3.53 10.50
N TYR A 48 -12.99 -3.09 9.25
CA TYR A 48 -13.92 -2.20 8.56
C TYR A 48 -15.31 -2.84 8.36
N LEU A 49 -15.37 -4.06 7.80
CA LEU A 49 -16.63 -4.72 7.48
C LEU A 49 -17.44 -5.06 8.73
N ASN A 50 -16.80 -5.61 9.77
CA ASN A 50 -17.45 -5.94 11.02
C ASN A 50 -18.02 -4.69 11.72
N ALA A 51 -17.25 -3.58 11.71
CA ALA A 51 -17.67 -2.33 12.34
C ALA A 51 -18.73 -1.58 11.53
N LYS A 52 -18.61 -1.52 10.21
CA LYS A 52 -19.48 -0.68 9.36
C LYS A 52 -20.69 -1.41 8.80
N ARG A 53 -20.61 -2.74 8.63
CA ARG A 53 -21.67 -3.56 7.99
C ARG A 53 -22.25 -4.63 8.93
N GLY A 54 -21.72 -4.74 10.15
CA GLY A 54 -22.18 -5.74 11.13
C GLY A 54 -21.90 -7.18 10.71
N THR A 55 -20.92 -7.40 9.84
CA THR A 55 -20.51 -8.76 9.45
C THR A 55 -19.81 -9.47 10.62
N LYS A 56 -19.71 -10.80 10.54
CA LYS A 56 -19.05 -11.64 11.55
C LYS A 56 -17.95 -12.45 10.91
N TYR A 57 -16.94 -11.73 10.41
CA TYR A 57 -15.78 -12.32 9.75
C TYR A 57 -14.61 -12.47 10.72
N GLY A 58 -13.81 -13.49 10.50
CA GLY A 58 -12.61 -13.78 11.28
C GLY A 58 -11.43 -14.15 10.41
N LEU A 59 -10.23 -13.94 10.96
CA LEU A 59 -8.95 -14.27 10.34
C LEU A 59 -8.11 -15.07 11.34
N ILE A 60 -7.52 -16.16 10.90
CA ILE A 60 -6.42 -16.83 11.57
C ILE A 60 -5.13 -16.50 10.81
N LYS A 61 -4.22 -15.80 11.48
CA LYS A 61 -2.88 -15.45 10.98
C LYS A 61 -1.91 -16.58 11.34
N VAL A 62 -1.28 -17.18 10.33
CA VAL A 62 -0.21 -18.17 10.55
C VAL A 62 1.11 -17.44 10.70
N ARG A 63 1.68 -17.44 11.90
CA ARG A 63 3.00 -16.85 12.16
C ARG A 63 4.12 -17.89 12.08
N LEU A 64 3.89 -19.08 12.61
CA LEU A 64 4.81 -20.21 12.46
C LEU A 64 4.17 -21.30 11.58
N TYR A 65 4.66 -21.40 10.35
CA TYR A 65 4.16 -22.41 9.41
C TYR A 65 4.75 -23.80 9.68
N ARG A 66 6.01 -23.90 10.07
CA ARG A 66 6.68 -25.17 10.36
C ARG A 66 7.50 -25.08 11.67
N PRO A 67 7.36 -26.05 12.59
CA PRO A 67 6.39 -27.14 12.58
C PRO A 67 4.96 -26.66 12.78
N PHE A 68 3.98 -27.29 12.09
CA PHE A 68 2.57 -26.90 12.17
C PHE A 68 1.92 -27.49 13.43
N SER A 69 1.37 -26.65 14.30
CA SER A 69 0.72 -27.09 15.54
C SER A 69 -0.78 -27.24 15.35
N VAL A 70 -1.25 -28.48 15.32
CA VAL A 70 -2.67 -28.82 15.17
C VAL A 70 -3.49 -28.31 16.35
N GLU A 71 -2.99 -28.47 17.57
CA GLU A 71 -3.66 -28.05 18.80
C GLU A 71 -3.82 -26.53 18.84
N ALA A 72 -2.77 -25.79 18.46
CA ALA A 72 -2.78 -24.33 18.51
C ALA A 72 -3.77 -23.72 17.50
N ILE A 73 -3.85 -24.25 16.28
CA ILE A 73 -4.83 -23.74 15.31
C ILE A 73 -6.26 -24.13 15.70
N LYS A 74 -6.50 -25.34 16.16
CA LYS A 74 -7.84 -25.79 16.62
C LYS A 74 -8.40 -24.92 17.74
N ALA A 75 -7.54 -24.53 18.68
CA ALA A 75 -7.94 -23.71 19.83
C ALA A 75 -8.42 -22.30 19.44
N LEU A 76 -8.04 -21.81 18.24
CA LEU A 76 -8.41 -20.48 17.78
C LEU A 76 -9.68 -20.44 16.93
N VAL A 77 -10.20 -21.59 16.50
CA VAL A 77 -11.42 -21.64 15.68
C VAL A 77 -12.64 -21.36 16.54
N PRO A 78 -13.41 -20.30 16.28
CA PRO A 78 -14.66 -20.04 17.00
C PRO A 78 -15.65 -21.21 16.88
N ALA A 79 -16.36 -21.50 17.96
CA ALA A 79 -17.39 -22.59 17.98
C ALA A 79 -18.53 -22.35 16.97
N THR A 80 -18.73 -21.09 16.57
CA THR A 80 -19.71 -20.67 15.57
C THR A 80 -19.25 -20.82 14.13
N ALA A 81 -17.95 -21.09 13.92
CA ALA A 81 -17.38 -21.22 12.58
C ALA A 81 -18.07 -22.34 11.77
N ARG A 82 -18.27 -22.08 10.49
CA ARG A 82 -18.88 -23.03 9.54
C ARG A 82 -18.06 -23.19 8.28
N ARG A 83 -17.43 -22.08 7.82
CA ARG A 83 -16.74 -22.03 6.54
C ARG A 83 -15.36 -21.40 6.71
N VAL A 84 -14.38 -21.99 6.05
CA VAL A 84 -12.98 -21.56 6.11
C VAL A 84 -12.42 -21.46 4.69
N ALA A 85 -11.87 -20.31 4.30
CA ALA A 85 -11.04 -20.18 3.12
C ALA A 85 -9.57 -20.12 3.54
N VAL A 86 -8.76 -21.00 2.98
CA VAL A 86 -7.31 -21.01 3.21
C VAL A 86 -6.62 -20.41 1.99
N LEU A 87 -5.82 -19.38 2.19
CA LEU A 87 -5.20 -18.63 1.11
C LEU A 87 -3.71 -18.94 0.99
N ASP A 88 -3.32 -19.39 -0.18
CA ASP A 88 -1.93 -19.63 -0.56
C ASP A 88 -1.49 -18.65 -1.66
N ARG A 89 -0.29 -18.06 -1.51
CA ARG A 89 0.35 -17.23 -2.54
C ARG A 89 1.27 -18.07 -3.42
N THR A 90 0.82 -19.26 -3.75
CA THR A 90 1.52 -20.19 -4.62
C THR A 90 0.52 -21.01 -5.42
N LYS A 91 1.01 -21.70 -6.44
CA LYS A 91 0.29 -22.73 -7.19
C LYS A 91 1.15 -23.96 -7.22
N GLU A 92 0.59 -25.10 -6.81
CA GLU A 92 1.23 -26.41 -6.85
C GLU A 92 0.64 -27.23 -8.01
N PRO A 93 1.25 -27.19 -9.21
CA PRO A 93 0.75 -27.93 -10.36
C PRO A 93 0.75 -29.44 -10.12
N GLY A 94 -0.42 -30.06 -10.34
CA GLY A 94 -0.59 -31.50 -10.13
C GLY A 94 -0.91 -31.91 -8.69
N ALA A 95 -0.88 -31.00 -7.71
CA ALA A 95 -1.33 -31.26 -6.36
C ALA A 95 -2.87 -31.12 -6.23
N ILE A 96 -3.44 -31.79 -5.23
CA ILE A 96 -4.88 -31.68 -4.90
C ILE A 96 -5.22 -30.40 -4.14
N GLY A 97 -4.24 -29.60 -3.78
CA GLY A 97 -4.36 -28.31 -3.11
C GLY A 97 -2.99 -27.72 -2.81
N GLU A 98 -2.97 -26.46 -2.44
CA GLU A 98 -1.78 -25.72 -2.06
C GLU A 98 -1.31 -26.09 -0.65
N PRO A 99 -0.03 -25.82 -0.29
CA PRO A 99 0.58 -26.32 0.95
C PRO A 99 -0.15 -25.94 2.23
N LEU A 100 -0.49 -24.65 2.41
CA LEU A 100 -1.19 -24.22 3.63
C LEU A 100 -2.60 -24.79 3.70
N PHE A 101 -3.31 -24.83 2.56
CA PHE A 101 -4.63 -25.45 2.49
C PHE A 101 -4.60 -26.91 2.95
N LEU A 102 -3.65 -27.71 2.46
CA LEU A 102 -3.54 -29.13 2.83
C LEU A 102 -3.30 -29.30 4.33
N ASP A 103 -2.37 -28.52 4.90
CA ASP A 103 -2.09 -28.61 6.35
C ASP A 103 -3.30 -28.20 7.20
N VAL A 104 -3.99 -27.11 6.85
CA VAL A 104 -5.18 -26.65 7.58
C VAL A 104 -6.33 -27.64 7.42
N LYS A 105 -6.53 -28.18 6.21
CA LYS A 105 -7.59 -29.16 5.93
C LYS A 105 -7.44 -30.40 6.81
N VAL A 106 -6.21 -30.91 6.90
CA VAL A 106 -5.90 -32.08 7.77
C VAL A 106 -5.98 -31.70 9.25
N ALA A 107 -5.42 -30.55 9.64
CA ALA A 107 -5.41 -30.12 11.03
C ALA A 107 -6.82 -29.92 11.60
N LEU A 108 -7.76 -29.40 10.82
CA LEU A 108 -9.13 -29.11 11.24
C LEU A 108 -10.13 -30.22 10.88
N GLU A 109 -9.65 -31.39 10.44
CA GLU A 109 -10.50 -32.54 10.17
C GLU A 109 -11.35 -32.93 11.39
N GLY A 110 -12.59 -33.30 11.15
CA GLY A 110 -13.54 -33.68 12.20
C GLY A 110 -14.24 -32.51 12.91
N MET A 111 -13.89 -31.25 12.62
CA MET A 111 -14.55 -30.08 13.23
C MET A 111 -15.87 -29.66 12.55
N GLY A 112 -16.34 -30.39 11.53
CA GLY A 112 -17.60 -30.07 10.83
C GLY A 112 -17.53 -28.78 9.97
N LEU A 113 -16.33 -28.36 9.58
CA LEU A 113 -16.10 -27.15 8.81
C LEU A 113 -16.08 -27.43 7.30
N ASN A 114 -16.71 -26.52 6.51
CA ASN A 114 -16.48 -26.48 5.06
C ASN A 114 -15.18 -25.71 4.79
N ILE A 115 -14.10 -26.40 4.42
CA ILE A 115 -12.79 -25.82 4.20
C ILE A 115 -12.44 -25.86 2.72
N ILE A 116 -12.23 -24.68 2.12
CA ILE A 116 -11.86 -24.51 0.73
C ILE A 116 -10.51 -23.77 0.62
N GLY A 117 -9.74 -24.06 -0.41
CA GLY A 117 -8.48 -23.39 -0.71
C GLY A 117 -8.66 -22.34 -1.82
N GLY A 118 -7.90 -21.28 -1.77
CA GLY A 118 -7.85 -20.24 -2.77
C GLY A 118 -6.43 -19.69 -2.97
N ARG A 119 -6.18 -19.15 -4.14
CA ARG A 119 -4.90 -18.57 -4.55
C ARG A 119 -5.01 -17.08 -4.75
N TYR A 120 -3.99 -16.33 -4.33
CA TYR A 120 -3.91 -14.89 -4.49
C TYR A 120 -2.48 -14.45 -4.80
N GLY A 121 -2.31 -13.23 -5.30
CA GLY A 121 -1.02 -12.56 -5.41
C GLY A 121 0.01 -13.25 -6.32
N LEU A 122 -0.41 -14.19 -7.17
CA LEU A 122 0.46 -14.86 -8.14
C LEU A 122 1.07 -13.83 -9.09
N SER A 123 2.34 -14.03 -9.50
CA SER A 123 3.07 -13.11 -10.37
C SER A 123 3.09 -11.67 -9.84
N SER A 124 3.21 -11.49 -8.52
CA SER A 124 3.20 -10.17 -7.85
C SER A 124 1.94 -9.34 -8.09
N LYS A 125 0.81 -9.98 -8.38
CA LYS A 125 -0.49 -9.32 -8.45
C LYS A 125 -0.90 -8.77 -7.07
N GLU A 126 -1.62 -7.65 -7.08
CA GLU A 126 -2.13 -7.02 -5.86
C GLU A 126 -3.12 -7.92 -5.11
N PHE A 127 -3.24 -7.65 -3.82
CA PHE A 127 -4.27 -8.24 -2.96
C PHE A 127 -4.95 -7.12 -2.17
N THR A 128 -6.15 -6.76 -2.57
CA THR A 128 -6.87 -5.57 -2.10
C THR A 128 -8.03 -5.90 -1.16
N PRO A 129 -8.55 -4.94 -0.38
CA PRO A 129 -9.76 -5.10 0.42
C PRO A 129 -10.96 -5.62 -0.37
N SER A 130 -11.14 -5.15 -1.61
CA SER A 130 -12.22 -5.61 -2.50
C SER A 130 -12.12 -7.10 -2.82
N MET A 131 -10.88 -7.61 -2.96
CA MET A 131 -10.63 -9.05 -3.14
C MET A 131 -10.94 -9.85 -1.88
N VAL A 132 -10.61 -9.32 -0.71
CA VAL A 132 -10.96 -9.93 0.59
C VAL A 132 -12.48 -10.03 0.73
N LEU A 133 -13.21 -8.97 0.40
CA LEU A 133 -14.68 -8.97 0.40
C LEU A 133 -15.24 -10.04 -0.56
N ALA A 134 -14.65 -10.16 -1.76
CA ALA A 134 -15.08 -11.18 -2.73
C ALA A 134 -14.88 -12.60 -2.19
N ILE A 135 -13.80 -12.85 -1.44
CA ILE A 135 -13.56 -14.16 -0.81
C ILE A 135 -14.63 -14.47 0.26
N TYR A 136 -14.97 -13.52 1.13
CA TYR A 136 -16.02 -13.74 2.13
C TYR A 136 -17.39 -13.96 1.46
N LYS A 137 -17.75 -13.16 0.46
CA LYS A 137 -18.98 -13.38 -0.33
C LYS A 137 -19.00 -14.76 -1.02
N HIS A 138 -17.83 -15.24 -1.46
CA HIS A 138 -17.70 -16.58 -2.02
C HIS A 138 -17.94 -17.67 -0.97
N LEU A 139 -17.38 -17.51 0.24
CA LEU A 139 -17.65 -18.41 1.35
C LEU A 139 -19.13 -18.46 1.73
N GLU A 140 -19.78 -17.31 1.87
CA GLU A 140 -21.19 -17.18 2.23
C GLU A 140 -22.13 -17.92 1.25
N LYS A 141 -21.78 -17.91 -0.02
CA LYS A 141 -22.50 -18.61 -1.10
C LYS A 141 -22.19 -20.11 -1.15
N GLY A 142 -21.39 -20.66 -0.22
CA GLY A 142 -20.94 -22.06 -0.26
C GLY A 142 -19.98 -22.35 -1.39
N GLY A 143 -19.06 -21.41 -1.67
CA GLY A 143 -18.20 -21.37 -2.83
C GLY A 143 -17.34 -22.61 -3.10
N PHE A 144 -16.75 -22.69 -4.26
CA PHE A 144 -15.96 -23.84 -4.74
C PHE A 144 -14.51 -23.77 -4.28
N HIS A 145 -13.89 -24.94 -4.13
CA HIS A 145 -12.47 -25.09 -3.82
C HIS A 145 -11.60 -24.79 -5.06
N GLY A 146 -10.41 -24.23 -4.82
CA GLY A 146 -9.42 -23.97 -5.87
C GLY A 146 -9.67 -22.66 -6.61
N PHE A 147 -10.43 -21.73 -6.03
CA PHE A 147 -10.64 -20.40 -6.59
C PHE A 147 -9.34 -19.61 -6.66
N THR A 148 -9.32 -18.60 -7.51
CA THR A 148 -8.28 -17.58 -7.57
C THR A 148 -8.91 -16.19 -7.36
N VAL A 149 -8.12 -15.21 -6.96
CA VAL A 149 -8.53 -13.80 -6.87
C VAL A 149 -7.43 -12.88 -7.39
N GLY A 150 -7.82 -11.82 -8.11
CA GLY A 150 -6.89 -10.85 -8.69
C GLY A 150 -6.17 -11.34 -9.95
N ILE A 151 -6.72 -12.31 -10.65
CA ILE A 151 -6.24 -12.82 -11.94
C ILE A 151 -7.32 -12.51 -12.98
N ASP A 152 -6.99 -11.70 -14.00
CA ASP A 152 -7.96 -11.18 -14.96
C ASP A 152 -8.10 -12.05 -16.22
N ASP A 153 -7.05 -12.79 -16.60
CA ASP A 153 -7.01 -13.66 -17.79
C ASP A 153 -7.05 -15.14 -17.38
N ASP A 154 -8.14 -15.55 -16.83
CA ASP A 154 -8.31 -16.90 -16.29
C ASP A 154 -8.93 -17.86 -17.32
N VAL A 155 -8.09 -18.70 -17.92
CA VAL A 155 -8.54 -19.72 -18.88
C VAL A 155 -9.44 -20.78 -18.23
N THR A 156 -9.28 -21.00 -16.93
CA THR A 156 -10.02 -22.02 -16.17
C THR A 156 -11.31 -21.49 -15.54
N ASN A 157 -11.54 -20.17 -15.57
CA ASN A 157 -12.68 -19.47 -14.98
C ASN A 157 -12.83 -19.70 -13.47
N LEU A 158 -11.69 -19.78 -12.75
CA LEU A 158 -11.64 -19.94 -11.30
C LEU A 158 -11.52 -18.61 -10.56
N SER A 159 -11.32 -17.50 -11.27
CA SER A 159 -11.18 -16.16 -10.69
C SER A 159 -12.50 -15.63 -10.16
N LEU A 160 -12.46 -15.18 -8.90
CA LEU A 160 -13.60 -14.49 -8.31
C LEU A 160 -13.77 -13.11 -8.93
N LYS A 161 -15.02 -12.77 -9.25
CA LYS A 161 -15.37 -11.42 -9.71
C LYS A 161 -15.36 -10.44 -8.54
N ILE A 162 -14.75 -9.29 -8.75
CA ILE A 162 -14.83 -8.17 -7.82
C ILE A 162 -16.11 -7.39 -8.15
N GLU A 163 -17.15 -7.65 -7.38
CA GLU A 163 -18.48 -7.03 -7.60
C GLU A 163 -18.58 -5.63 -7.00
N GLU A 164 -17.69 -5.31 -6.05
CA GLU A 164 -17.73 -4.06 -5.30
C GLU A 164 -16.30 -3.62 -4.93
N GLU A 165 -15.97 -2.37 -5.27
CA GLU A 165 -14.73 -1.74 -4.84
C GLU A 165 -14.96 -1.05 -3.48
N ILE A 166 -14.10 -1.36 -2.51
CA ILE A 166 -14.15 -0.77 -1.17
C ILE A 166 -12.81 -0.18 -0.77
N THR A 167 -12.87 0.86 0.04
CA THR A 167 -11.72 1.49 0.69
C THR A 167 -11.86 1.30 2.20
N THR A 168 -10.84 0.72 2.81
CA THR A 168 -10.87 0.30 4.23
C THR A 168 -9.85 1.01 5.10
N GLU A 169 -9.03 1.86 4.50
CA GLU A 169 -8.02 2.65 5.23
C GLU A 169 -8.68 3.44 6.38
N PRO A 170 -8.03 3.52 7.54
CA PRO A 170 -8.54 4.28 8.68
C PRO A 170 -8.81 5.74 8.30
N GLU A 171 -9.88 6.30 8.86
CA GLU A 171 -10.20 7.72 8.71
C GLU A 171 -9.01 8.59 9.19
N GLY A 172 -8.69 9.64 8.43
CA GLY A 172 -7.53 10.49 8.66
C GLY A 172 -6.24 9.99 7.99
N THR A 173 -6.29 8.88 7.24
CA THR A 173 -5.17 8.46 6.40
C THR A 173 -5.04 9.37 5.18
N THR A 174 -3.84 9.89 4.95
CA THR A 174 -3.48 10.66 3.75
C THR A 174 -2.68 9.79 2.80
N ASN A 175 -3.12 9.69 1.56
CA ASN A 175 -2.54 8.89 0.50
C ASN A 175 -1.86 9.77 -0.54
N CYS A 176 -0.56 9.58 -0.77
CA CYS A 176 0.21 10.35 -1.74
C CYS A 176 0.83 9.43 -2.79
N MET A 177 0.69 9.79 -4.07
CA MET A 177 1.34 9.10 -5.20
C MET A 177 2.31 10.01 -5.92
N PHE A 178 3.50 9.50 -6.23
CA PHE A 178 4.53 10.26 -6.92
C PHE A 178 5.01 9.48 -8.14
N TRP A 179 4.77 10.04 -9.31
CA TRP A 179 5.21 9.52 -10.60
C TRP A 179 6.57 10.10 -10.95
N GLY A 180 7.56 9.24 -11.07
CA GLY A 180 8.94 9.60 -11.38
C GLY A 180 9.54 8.75 -12.48
N LEU A 181 10.71 9.15 -12.97
CA LEU A 181 11.50 8.40 -13.93
C LEU A 181 12.64 7.68 -13.20
N GLY A 182 12.85 6.41 -13.55
CA GLY A 182 13.94 5.62 -12.99
C GLY A 182 15.31 6.32 -13.15
N GLY A 183 15.95 6.64 -12.03
CA GLY A 183 17.21 7.38 -12.00
C GLY A 183 17.09 8.89 -11.89
N ASP A 184 15.90 9.47 -11.92
CA ASP A 184 15.68 10.93 -11.77
C ASP A 184 15.85 11.44 -10.32
N GLY A 185 15.86 10.54 -9.32
CA GLY A 185 15.99 10.85 -7.89
C GLY A 185 14.67 10.99 -7.14
N THR A 186 13.51 10.88 -7.80
CA THR A 186 12.17 10.97 -7.17
C THR A 186 12.03 10.00 -6.01
N VAL A 187 12.44 8.74 -6.17
CA VAL A 187 12.40 7.73 -5.10
C VAL A 187 13.24 8.15 -3.90
N GLY A 188 14.42 8.71 -4.13
CA GLY A 188 15.30 9.23 -3.07
C GLY A 188 14.66 10.38 -2.29
N ALA A 189 14.06 11.34 -3.00
CA ALA A 189 13.32 12.45 -2.41
C ALA A 189 12.13 11.95 -1.57
N ASN A 190 11.38 10.97 -2.06
CA ASN A 190 10.24 10.40 -1.33
C ASN A 190 10.67 9.61 -0.09
N LYS A 191 11.81 8.89 -0.11
CA LYS A 191 12.41 8.30 1.09
C LYS A 191 12.81 9.35 2.12
N SER A 192 13.30 10.50 1.66
CA SER A 192 13.59 11.64 2.55
C SER A 192 12.31 12.24 3.10
N SER A 193 11.29 12.43 2.28
CA SER A 193 10.00 12.98 2.69
C SER A 193 9.33 12.15 3.78
N ILE A 194 9.29 10.82 3.62
CA ILE A 194 8.67 9.95 4.62
C ILE A 194 9.41 10.00 5.95
N LYS A 195 10.74 10.13 5.90
CA LYS A 195 11.56 10.26 7.10
C LYS A 195 11.34 11.62 7.78
N ILE A 196 11.27 12.71 7.02
CA ILE A 196 10.97 14.05 7.56
C ILE A 196 9.61 14.04 8.27
N ILE A 197 8.59 13.40 7.69
CA ILE A 197 7.26 13.30 8.30
C ILE A 197 7.34 12.47 9.59
N GLY A 198 7.96 11.29 9.55
CA GLY A 198 8.08 10.42 10.72
C GLY A 198 8.90 11.03 11.86
N ASP A 199 9.96 11.77 11.55
CA ASP A 199 10.83 12.41 12.54
C ASP A 199 10.20 13.68 13.17
N ASN A 200 9.21 14.31 12.48
CA ASN A 200 8.63 15.61 12.89
C ASN A 200 7.13 15.55 13.25
N THR A 201 6.54 14.38 13.24
CA THR A 201 5.12 14.17 13.61
C THR A 201 4.96 12.84 14.34
N ASP A 202 3.85 12.70 15.07
CA ASP A 202 3.45 11.43 15.70
C ASP A 202 2.71 10.49 14.72
N LYS A 203 2.72 10.79 13.42
CA LYS A 203 2.03 10.00 12.40
C LYS A 203 2.74 8.69 12.12
N TYR A 204 1.93 7.64 11.96
CA TYR A 204 2.39 6.42 11.31
C TYR A 204 2.65 6.71 9.84
N ALA A 205 3.72 6.13 9.30
CA ALA A 205 4.16 6.38 7.93
C ALA A 205 4.51 5.07 7.23
N GLN A 206 4.04 4.91 6.01
CA GLN A 206 4.31 3.75 5.15
C GLN A 206 4.73 4.23 3.76
N ALA A 207 5.71 3.57 3.16
CA ALA A 207 6.08 3.80 1.77
C ALA A 207 6.28 2.49 1.03
N TYR A 208 5.78 2.45 -0.22
CA TYR A 208 6.07 1.40 -1.18
C TYR A 208 6.48 2.02 -2.51
N PHE A 209 7.49 1.44 -3.16
CA PHE A 209 8.03 1.93 -4.42
C PHE A 209 7.84 0.87 -5.50
N SER A 210 6.98 1.18 -6.47
CA SER A 210 6.75 0.34 -7.64
C SER A 210 7.70 0.76 -8.76
N TYR A 211 8.33 -0.20 -9.41
CA TYR A 211 9.27 0.01 -10.49
C TYR A 211 8.80 -0.70 -11.75
N ASP A 212 9.00 -0.06 -12.91
CA ASP A 212 8.88 -0.76 -14.19
C ASP A 212 9.94 -1.86 -14.29
N SER A 213 9.64 -2.91 -15.04
CA SER A 213 10.57 -3.99 -15.35
C SER A 213 11.81 -3.53 -16.13
N LYS A 214 11.76 -2.38 -16.77
CA LYS A 214 12.92 -1.77 -17.45
C LYS A 214 13.94 -1.28 -16.44
N LYS A 215 15.19 -1.69 -16.62
CA LYS A 215 16.30 -1.41 -15.70
C LYS A 215 16.69 0.08 -15.64
N SER A 216 16.42 0.86 -16.69
CA SER A 216 16.74 2.30 -16.75
C SER A 216 15.65 3.05 -17.49
N TYR A 217 15.34 4.26 -17.03
CA TYR A 217 14.32 5.16 -17.60
C TYR A 217 12.90 4.56 -17.62
N GLY A 218 12.63 3.53 -16.82
CA GLY A 218 11.28 3.05 -16.57
C GLY A 218 10.52 3.98 -15.62
N VAL A 219 9.19 3.92 -15.65
CA VAL A 219 8.37 4.67 -14.69
C VAL A 219 8.57 4.13 -13.29
N THR A 220 8.59 5.03 -12.30
CA THR A 220 8.53 4.67 -10.88
C THR A 220 7.29 5.32 -10.28
N VAL A 221 6.57 4.59 -9.45
CA VAL A 221 5.45 5.14 -8.69
C VAL A 221 5.70 4.89 -7.20
N SER A 222 5.83 5.98 -6.45
CA SER A 222 5.96 5.91 -5.00
C SER A 222 4.59 6.09 -4.37
N HIS A 223 4.22 5.18 -3.48
CA HIS A 223 2.99 5.18 -2.71
C HIS A 223 3.33 5.48 -1.25
N LEU A 224 2.90 6.61 -0.72
CA LEU A 224 3.17 7.04 0.65
C LEU A 224 1.85 7.21 1.39
N ARG A 225 1.73 6.56 2.55
CA ARG A 225 0.59 6.71 3.46
C ARG A 225 1.03 7.30 4.78
N PHE A 226 0.21 8.20 5.31
CA PHE A 226 0.41 8.82 6.61
C PHE A 226 -0.92 8.83 7.36
N GLY A 227 -0.90 8.49 8.65
CA GLY A 227 -2.13 8.47 9.44
C GLY A 227 -1.86 8.52 10.94
N ASP A 228 -2.91 8.81 11.70
CA ASP A 228 -2.84 8.88 13.17
C ASP A 228 -3.05 7.48 13.80
N LYS A 229 -3.32 6.47 12.98
CA LYS A 229 -3.47 5.07 13.38
C LYS A 229 -2.44 4.19 12.68
N PRO A 230 -2.07 3.02 13.24
CA PRO A 230 -1.22 2.05 12.58
C PRO A 230 -1.75 1.70 11.18
N ILE A 231 -0.87 1.69 10.18
CA ILE A 231 -1.20 1.43 8.79
C ILE A 231 -1.02 -0.06 8.51
N LYS A 232 -2.12 -0.75 8.20
CA LYS A 232 -2.15 -2.18 7.84
C LYS A 232 -2.32 -2.40 6.33
N SER A 233 -2.45 -1.32 5.55
CA SER A 233 -2.70 -1.32 4.12
C SER A 233 -1.47 -1.77 3.34
N THR A 234 -1.31 -3.08 3.09
CA THR A 234 -0.18 -3.67 2.36
C THR A 234 -0.42 -3.75 0.85
N TYR A 235 -1.36 -2.99 0.33
CA TYR A 235 -1.73 -2.86 -1.09
C TYR A 235 -1.39 -1.46 -1.61
N LEU A 236 -1.31 -1.31 -2.94
CA LEU A 236 -1.04 -0.03 -3.58
C LEU A 236 -2.19 0.97 -3.35
N ILE A 237 -1.85 2.26 -3.31
CA ILE A 237 -2.83 3.34 -3.24
C ILE A 237 -3.63 3.37 -4.53
N THR A 238 -4.95 3.27 -4.42
CA THR A 238 -5.90 3.39 -5.53
C THR A 238 -6.72 4.68 -5.48
N SER A 239 -6.75 5.33 -4.30
CA SER A 239 -7.52 6.55 -4.06
C SER A 239 -6.64 7.62 -3.38
N PRO A 240 -5.77 8.32 -4.16
CA PRO A 240 -4.85 9.29 -3.59
C PRO A 240 -5.53 10.62 -3.25
N ASP A 241 -5.06 11.24 -2.16
CA ASP A 241 -5.37 12.63 -1.79
C ASP A 241 -4.42 13.61 -2.51
N PHE A 242 -3.21 13.14 -2.81
CA PHE A 242 -2.16 13.91 -3.45
C PHE A 242 -1.48 13.11 -4.56
N VAL A 243 -1.33 13.71 -5.73
CA VAL A 243 -0.57 13.14 -6.86
C VAL A 243 0.50 14.12 -7.28
N SER A 244 1.73 13.66 -7.42
CA SER A 244 2.83 14.42 -8.01
C SER A 244 3.34 13.72 -9.27
N CYS A 245 3.65 14.49 -10.30
CA CYS A 245 4.26 13.99 -11.52
C CYS A 245 5.54 14.77 -11.83
N SER A 246 6.69 14.08 -11.86
CA SER A 246 8.00 14.68 -12.07
C SER A 246 8.29 15.06 -13.54
N SER A 247 7.46 14.62 -14.48
CA SER A 247 7.69 14.85 -15.92
C SER A 247 6.40 15.02 -16.70
N ALA A 248 6.30 16.15 -17.42
CA ALA A 248 5.19 16.41 -18.35
C ALA A 248 5.07 15.36 -19.47
N SER A 249 6.13 14.61 -19.76
CA SER A 249 6.09 13.55 -20.79
C SER A 249 5.17 12.37 -20.41
N TYR A 250 4.69 12.32 -19.18
CA TYR A 250 3.75 11.31 -18.72
C TYR A 250 2.28 11.63 -19.01
N ILE A 251 2.00 12.91 -19.36
CA ILE A 251 0.66 13.33 -19.80
C ILE A 251 0.26 12.53 -21.04
N GLY A 252 -0.88 11.87 -20.97
CA GLY A 252 -1.41 11.02 -22.05
C GLY A 252 -0.74 9.65 -22.20
N ARG A 253 0.33 9.35 -21.42
CA ARG A 253 0.96 8.02 -21.38
C ARG A 253 0.45 7.16 -20.23
N TYR A 254 0.15 7.81 -19.12
CA TYR A 254 -0.33 7.16 -17.90
C TYR A 254 -1.57 7.88 -17.41
N ASP A 255 -2.46 7.14 -16.76
CA ASP A 255 -3.62 7.70 -16.08
C ASP A 255 -3.21 8.24 -14.70
N LEU A 256 -2.58 9.44 -14.72
CA LEU A 256 -1.96 10.07 -13.54
C LEU A 256 -2.98 10.38 -12.45
N LEU A 257 -4.22 10.68 -12.80
CA LEU A 257 -5.28 11.11 -11.88
C LEU A 257 -6.29 10.01 -11.56
N LYS A 258 -6.01 8.77 -11.98
CA LYS A 258 -6.88 7.63 -11.67
C LYS A 258 -7.15 7.55 -10.18
N GLY A 259 -8.42 7.53 -9.82
CA GLY A 259 -8.86 7.35 -8.44
C GLY A 259 -8.62 8.53 -7.51
N ILE A 260 -8.03 9.66 -7.97
CA ILE A 260 -7.83 10.84 -7.12
C ILE A 260 -9.15 11.27 -6.46
N LYS A 261 -9.08 11.56 -5.15
CA LYS A 261 -10.26 11.97 -4.36
C LYS A 261 -10.73 13.37 -4.75
N GLU A 262 -12.01 13.65 -4.52
CA GLU A 262 -12.54 15.02 -4.65
C GLU A 262 -11.80 15.98 -3.71
N GLY A 263 -11.46 17.17 -4.21
CA GLY A 263 -10.68 18.16 -3.48
C GLY A 263 -9.20 17.83 -3.31
N GLY A 264 -8.75 16.71 -3.90
CA GLY A 264 -7.34 16.30 -3.89
C GLY A 264 -6.41 17.30 -4.55
N THR A 265 -5.11 17.03 -4.49
CA THR A 265 -4.08 17.93 -5.03
C THR A 265 -3.28 17.23 -6.13
N PHE A 266 -3.07 17.91 -7.26
CA PHE A 266 -2.18 17.49 -8.33
C PHE A 266 -1.03 18.49 -8.51
N LEU A 267 0.21 18.02 -8.38
CA LEU A 267 1.44 18.80 -8.59
C LEU A 267 2.19 18.26 -9.81
N LEU A 268 2.31 19.09 -10.84
CA LEU A 268 3.02 18.76 -12.09
C LEU A 268 4.33 19.52 -12.20
N ASN A 269 5.42 18.84 -12.53
CA ASN A 269 6.64 19.47 -13.02
C ASN A 269 6.58 19.60 -14.53
N SER A 270 6.49 20.82 -15.04
CA SER A 270 6.50 21.06 -16.48
C SER A 270 7.13 22.42 -16.84
N HIS A 271 7.56 22.54 -18.08
CA HIS A 271 8.07 23.77 -18.66
C HIS A 271 6.96 24.71 -19.17
N TYR A 272 5.72 24.25 -19.17
CA TYR A 272 4.59 25.06 -19.63
C TYR A 272 4.35 26.24 -18.69
N SER A 273 3.91 27.38 -19.25
CA SER A 273 3.43 28.51 -18.45
C SER A 273 2.12 28.18 -17.72
N ASN A 274 1.79 28.97 -16.71
CA ASN A 274 0.53 28.79 -15.98
C ASN A 274 -0.70 28.96 -16.88
N ASP A 275 -0.62 29.81 -17.89
CA ASP A 275 -1.72 30.06 -18.82
C ASP A 275 -1.91 28.93 -19.84
N GLU A 276 -0.84 28.21 -20.16
CA GLU A 276 -0.87 27.13 -21.15
C GLU A 276 -1.11 25.74 -20.56
N VAL A 277 -0.57 25.46 -19.36
CA VAL A 277 -0.43 24.10 -18.81
C VAL A 277 -1.75 23.33 -18.81
N PHE A 278 -2.85 23.99 -18.49
CA PHE A 278 -4.17 23.33 -18.45
C PHE A 278 -4.57 22.82 -19.83
N SER A 279 -4.31 23.56 -20.89
CA SER A 279 -4.60 23.17 -22.28
C SER A 279 -3.71 22.01 -22.78
N LYS A 280 -2.58 21.74 -22.13
CA LYS A 280 -1.66 20.63 -22.45
C LYS A 280 -2.05 19.30 -21.78
N LEU A 281 -2.96 19.35 -20.80
CA LEU A 281 -3.51 18.14 -20.18
C LEU A 281 -4.45 17.41 -21.14
N THR A 282 -4.59 16.10 -20.98
CA THR A 282 -5.62 15.36 -21.70
C THR A 282 -7.02 15.80 -21.28
N ARG A 283 -8.01 15.58 -22.14
CA ARG A 283 -9.40 15.93 -21.84
C ARG A 283 -9.87 15.26 -20.54
N ASP A 284 -9.57 13.97 -20.35
CA ASP A 284 -9.96 13.22 -19.15
C ASP A 284 -9.35 13.82 -17.87
N MET A 285 -8.08 14.28 -17.94
CA MET A 285 -7.43 14.99 -16.83
C MET A 285 -8.10 16.32 -16.54
N GLN A 286 -8.43 17.11 -17.57
CA GLN A 286 -9.11 18.40 -17.43
C GLN A 286 -10.49 18.19 -16.79
N GLU A 287 -11.29 17.25 -17.28
CA GLU A 287 -12.58 16.90 -16.73
C GLU A 287 -12.48 16.40 -15.27
N THR A 288 -11.48 15.57 -14.96
CA THR A 288 -11.21 15.11 -13.59
C THR A 288 -10.90 16.27 -12.66
N ILE A 289 -10.04 17.20 -13.08
CA ILE A 289 -9.66 18.37 -12.29
C ILE A 289 -10.88 19.24 -11.98
N ILE A 290 -11.72 19.50 -12.98
CA ILE A 290 -12.92 20.33 -12.84
C ILE A 290 -13.97 19.62 -11.96
N ASN A 291 -14.32 18.38 -12.32
CA ASN A 291 -15.43 17.65 -11.70
C ASN A 291 -15.13 17.28 -10.23
N LYS A 292 -13.90 16.94 -9.93
CA LYS A 292 -13.44 16.59 -8.57
C LYS A 292 -12.85 17.77 -7.81
N LYS A 293 -12.89 18.99 -8.35
CA LYS A 293 -12.35 20.23 -7.72
C LYS A 293 -10.90 20.06 -7.28
N ILE A 294 -10.06 19.47 -8.11
CA ILE A 294 -8.66 19.19 -7.81
C ILE A 294 -7.88 20.50 -7.74
N LYS A 295 -7.06 20.66 -6.68
CA LYS A 295 -6.11 21.76 -6.55
C LYS A 295 -4.92 21.47 -7.47
N PHE A 296 -4.90 22.09 -8.63
CA PHE A 296 -3.85 21.88 -9.63
C PHE A 296 -2.72 22.91 -9.48
N TYR A 297 -1.49 22.42 -9.34
CA TYR A 297 -0.28 23.21 -9.25
C TYR A 297 0.70 22.79 -10.34
N ASN A 298 1.34 23.76 -10.98
CA ASN A 298 2.42 23.55 -11.94
C ASN A 298 3.70 24.25 -11.47
N ILE A 299 4.83 23.60 -11.63
CA ILE A 299 6.15 24.15 -11.28
C ILE A 299 7.16 23.78 -12.35
N ASN A 300 8.03 24.73 -12.74
CA ASN A 300 9.16 24.48 -13.63
C ASN A 300 10.44 24.31 -12.79
N ALA A 301 10.65 23.09 -12.27
CA ALA A 301 11.79 22.79 -11.41
C ALA A 301 13.13 22.98 -12.15
N GLU A 302 13.19 22.67 -13.45
CA GLU A 302 14.41 22.85 -14.25
C GLU A 302 14.78 24.34 -14.40
N ALA A 303 13.81 25.22 -14.62
CA ALA A 303 14.05 26.64 -14.69
C ALA A 303 14.57 27.22 -13.37
N ILE A 304 13.99 26.78 -12.25
CA ILE A 304 14.45 27.16 -10.90
C ILE A 304 15.89 26.74 -10.70
N ILE A 305 16.26 25.51 -11.05
CA ILE A 305 17.64 25.02 -10.89
C ILE A 305 18.61 25.78 -11.80
N LYS A 306 18.21 26.03 -13.06
CA LYS A 306 19.04 26.77 -14.02
C LYS A 306 19.30 28.21 -13.58
N SER A 307 18.40 28.82 -12.82
CA SER A 307 18.58 30.14 -12.24
C SER A 307 19.60 30.20 -11.10
N GLN A 308 19.97 29.01 -10.53
CA GLN A 308 20.91 28.94 -9.41
C GLN A 308 22.33 28.60 -9.89
N PRO A 309 23.32 29.50 -9.70
CA PRO A 309 24.70 29.22 -10.05
C PRO A 309 25.24 27.98 -9.32
N GLY A 310 25.85 27.05 -10.08
CA GLY A 310 26.51 25.86 -9.54
C GLY A 310 25.69 24.58 -9.51
N LEU A 311 24.37 24.60 -9.63
CA LEU A 311 23.52 23.42 -9.61
C LEU A 311 23.39 22.70 -10.98
N ARG A 312 24.35 22.69 -11.83
CA ARG A 312 24.51 21.93 -13.11
C ARG A 312 23.36 20.98 -13.50
N GLY A 313 22.09 21.44 -13.47
CA GLY A 313 20.91 20.68 -13.87
C GLY A 313 20.49 19.53 -12.92
N LYS A 314 21.03 19.46 -11.71
CA LYS A 314 20.68 18.48 -10.67
C LYS A 314 19.93 19.17 -9.54
N GLY A 315 18.87 18.54 -9.02
CA GLY A 315 18.12 19.07 -7.87
C GLY A 315 16.60 19.23 -8.11
N ALA A 316 16.09 18.93 -9.31
CA ALA A 316 14.66 19.02 -9.61
C ALA A 316 13.80 18.33 -8.55
N ASN A 317 14.25 17.20 -8.04
CA ASN A 317 13.53 16.46 -6.99
C ASN A 317 13.54 17.16 -5.63
N THR A 318 14.58 17.95 -5.32
CA THR A 318 14.59 18.79 -4.11
C THR A 318 13.53 19.89 -4.24
N VAL A 319 13.47 20.56 -5.41
CA VAL A 319 12.43 21.55 -5.70
C VAL A 319 11.04 20.94 -5.59
N MET A 320 10.83 19.76 -6.18
CA MET A 320 9.54 19.04 -6.09
C MET A 320 9.20 18.63 -4.66
N MET A 321 10.17 18.24 -3.84
CA MET A 321 9.97 17.91 -2.44
C MET A 321 9.55 19.16 -1.62
N VAL A 322 10.19 20.30 -1.86
CA VAL A 322 9.80 21.57 -1.23
C VAL A 322 8.38 21.96 -1.61
N ALA A 323 8.05 21.87 -2.91
CA ALA A 323 6.70 22.14 -3.41
C ALA A 323 5.67 21.19 -2.78
N TYR A 324 5.98 19.91 -2.69
CA TYR A 324 5.14 18.91 -2.01
C TYR A 324 4.80 19.32 -0.57
N PHE A 325 5.80 19.60 0.25
CA PHE A 325 5.55 20.00 1.63
C PHE A 325 4.77 21.31 1.73
N LYS A 326 5.01 22.25 0.82
CA LYS A 326 4.30 23.53 0.80
C LYS A 326 2.82 23.39 0.48
N VAL A 327 2.45 22.54 -0.50
CA VAL A 327 1.06 22.44 -0.98
C VAL A 327 0.27 21.33 -0.32
N SER A 328 0.92 20.30 0.23
CA SER A 328 0.24 19.20 0.92
C SER A 328 -0.23 19.54 2.34
N GLY A 329 0.51 20.42 3.02
CA GLY A 329 0.19 20.78 4.40
C GLY A 329 0.27 19.64 5.44
N ILE A 330 0.86 18.49 5.08
CA ILE A 330 0.96 17.30 5.96
C ILE A 330 1.78 17.60 7.22
N VAL A 331 2.81 18.43 7.06
CA VAL A 331 3.65 18.96 8.16
C VAL A 331 3.65 20.47 8.05
N PRO A 332 3.62 21.24 9.15
CA PRO A 332 3.86 22.68 9.10
C PRO A 332 5.13 22.98 8.31
N PHE A 333 5.03 23.87 7.33
CA PHE A 333 6.09 24.06 6.33
C PHE A 333 7.44 24.47 6.94
N ASP A 334 7.43 25.26 7.99
CA ASP A 334 8.63 25.64 8.77
C ASP A 334 9.36 24.43 9.36
N LYS A 335 8.62 23.49 9.94
CA LYS A 335 9.20 22.23 10.44
C LYS A 335 9.71 21.35 9.30
N ALA A 336 8.94 21.21 8.23
CA ALA A 336 9.37 20.47 7.05
C ALA A 336 10.63 21.06 6.44
N TYR A 337 10.72 22.40 6.38
CA TYR A 337 11.88 23.12 5.85
C TYR A 337 13.15 22.84 6.66
N VAL A 338 13.08 22.88 7.99
CA VAL A 338 14.22 22.50 8.85
C VAL A 338 14.64 21.05 8.59
N GLY A 339 13.68 20.12 8.54
CA GLY A 339 13.95 18.71 8.25
C GLY A 339 14.60 18.51 6.87
N MET A 340 14.16 19.25 5.85
CA MET A 340 14.78 19.22 4.51
C MET A 340 16.21 19.73 4.53
N GLN A 341 16.50 20.82 5.27
CA GLN A 341 17.85 21.34 5.41
C GLN A 341 18.79 20.35 6.11
N GLU A 342 18.35 19.73 7.19
CA GLU A 342 19.11 18.69 7.90
C GLU A 342 19.39 17.47 7.01
N MET A 343 18.40 17.03 6.27
CA MET A 343 18.53 15.92 5.32
C MET A 343 19.51 16.26 4.20
N THR A 344 19.47 17.48 3.68
CA THR A 344 20.40 17.99 2.67
C THR A 344 21.83 17.99 3.20
N LYS A 345 22.05 18.54 4.39
CA LYS A 345 23.34 18.52 5.06
C LYS A 345 23.87 17.09 5.20
N LYS A 346 23.04 16.17 5.72
CA LYS A 346 23.41 14.76 5.91
C LYS A 346 23.75 14.07 4.58
N THR A 347 22.96 14.29 3.54
CA THR A 347 23.12 13.66 2.23
C THR A 347 24.40 14.09 1.52
N PHE A 348 24.72 15.38 1.60
CA PHE A 348 25.85 15.96 0.89
C PHE A 348 27.11 16.17 1.73
N LYS A 349 27.09 15.84 3.03
CA LYS A 349 28.23 15.99 3.95
C LYS A 349 29.55 15.45 3.39
N LYS A 350 29.51 14.27 2.75
CA LYS A 350 30.70 13.63 2.15
C LYS A 350 31.24 14.35 0.90
N LYS A 351 30.48 15.29 0.33
CA LYS A 351 30.85 16.03 -0.89
C LYS A 351 31.43 17.42 -0.59
N GLY A 352 31.54 17.78 0.70
CA GLY A 352 32.07 19.05 1.18
C GLY A 352 31.03 20.14 1.37
N ASP A 353 31.38 21.15 2.18
CA ASP A 353 30.45 22.22 2.60
C ASP A 353 29.98 23.11 1.45
N GLU A 354 30.79 23.29 0.41
CA GLU A 354 30.38 24.02 -0.78
C GLU A 354 29.18 23.38 -1.47
N VAL A 355 29.20 22.06 -1.63
CA VAL A 355 28.08 21.29 -2.23
C VAL A 355 26.86 21.30 -1.31
N VAL A 356 27.06 21.23 0.01
CA VAL A 356 25.97 21.37 1.00
C VAL A 356 25.30 22.73 0.84
N ASN A 357 26.08 23.80 0.87
CA ASN A 357 25.60 25.18 0.79
C ASN A 357 24.89 25.48 -0.53
N MET A 358 25.36 24.91 -1.65
CA MET A 358 24.66 25.02 -2.94
C MET A 358 23.28 24.37 -2.94
N ASN A 359 23.11 23.26 -2.25
CA ASN A 359 21.83 22.55 -2.18
C ASN A 359 20.87 23.07 -1.08
N LEU A 360 21.35 23.98 -0.22
CA LEU A 360 20.53 24.66 0.78
C LEU A 360 19.91 25.97 0.27
N LYS A 361 20.40 26.50 -0.84
CA LYS A 361 19.86 27.69 -1.53
C LYS A 361 18.65 27.33 -2.37
#